data_6342ef5b9c8e750cba071c39da5a4c87
#
_entry.id   6342ef5b9c8e750cba071c39da5a4c87
#
_cell.length_a   1.000
_cell.length_b   1.000
_cell.length_c   1.000
_cell.angle_alpha   90.00
_cell.angle_beta   90.00
_cell.angle_gamma   90.00
#
_symmetry.space_group_name_H-M   'P 1'
#
loop_
_entity.id
_entity.type
_entity.pdbx_description
1 polymer ?
#
loop_
_entity_poly.entity_id
_entity_poly.type
_entity_poly.pdbx_seq_one_letter_code
_entity_poly.pdbx_strand_id
1 'polypeptide(L)'
;FVGWLYVEALPDISYPMVHYKDNDFYLHRTFEKQDNFAGTIFTDCQNKRNLGDSNTIIYGHNMKNGSMFGQLKQFKLPETIQKSKYIWILTPDEVCKYEIFSCYTAEVGSDTYTLIKGPGKGLVEYAEKMQAKDTLGLTRREFDVKDKVITLSTCTGNEATRYVVQAVKVEP
;
A
#
# COMPACT_ATOMS: atom_id res chain seq x y z
N PHE A 1 15.81 -2.70 -5.12
CA PHE A 1 15.41 -1.83 -3.99
C PHE A 1 14.66 -0.62 -4.51
N VAL A 2 13.51 -0.33 -3.89
CA VAL A 2 12.69 0.84 -4.20
C VAL A 2 12.78 1.86 -3.06
N GLY A 3 12.62 1.40 -1.84
CA GLY A 3 12.63 2.24 -0.66
C GLY A 3 12.38 1.43 0.60
N TRP A 4 12.23 2.11 1.72
CA TRP A 4 11.90 1.53 3.01
C TRP A 4 10.53 2.01 3.45
N LEU A 5 9.60 1.08 3.65
CA LEU A 5 8.24 1.35 4.09
C LEU A 5 8.14 1.32 5.61
N TYR A 6 7.46 2.31 6.18
CA TYR A 6 7.19 2.38 7.62
C TYR A 6 5.77 2.86 7.87
N VAL A 7 5.02 2.12 8.69
CA VAL A 7 3.64 2.46 9.08
C VAL A 7 3.65 2.93 10.54
N GLU A 8 3.41 4.22 10.76
CA GLU A 8 3.58 4.83 12.08
C GLU A 8 2.71 4.19 13.17
N ALA A 9 1.44 3.91 12.87
CA ALA A 9 0.52 3.29 13.82
C ALA A 9 0.84 1.82 14.12
N LEU A 10 1.60 1.17 13.26
CA LEU A 10 1.99 -0.24 13.34
C LEU A 10 3.50 -0.35 13.13
N PRO A 11 4.32 0.05 14.12
CA PRO A 11 5.76 0.24 13.93
C PRO A 11 6.53 -1.03 13.57
N ASP A 12 5.97 -2.21 13.81
CA ASP A 12 6.55 -3.47 13.34
C ASP A 12 6.47 -3.63 11.82
N ILE A 13 5.61 -2.86 11.14
CA ILE A 13 5.62 -2.78 9.69
C ILE A 13 6.69 -1.75 9.29
N SER A 14 7.90 -2.25 9.15
CA SER A 14 9.11 -1.50 8.81
C SER A 14 10.00 -2.41 7.97
N TYR A 15 9.89 -2.28 6.64
CA TYR A 15 10.48 -3.23 5.70
C TYR A 15 11.07 -2.57 4.46
N PRO A 16 12.13 -3.16 3.89
CA PRO A 16 12.56 -2.78 2.56
C PRO A 16 11.50 -3.16 1.53
N MET A 17 11.34 -2.33 0.52
CA MET A 17 10.49 -2.58 -0.64
C MET A 17 11.33 -2.84 -1.87
N VAL A 18 10.90 -3.78 -2.68
CA VAL A 18 11.56 -4.17 -3.92
C VAL A 18 10.60 -4.09 -5.10
N HIS A 19 11.15 -4.17 -6.30
CA HIS A 19 10.40 -4.24 -7.54
C HIS A 19 11.06 -5.29 -8.45
N TYR A 20 10.23 -6.04 -9.19
CA TYR A 20 10.70 -7.05 -10.13
C TYR A 20 9.85 -7.03 -11.40
N LYS A 21 10.24 -7.81 -12.38
CA LYS A 21 9.55 -7.91 -13.69
C LYS A 21 8.19 -8.63 -13.62
N ASP A 22 7.91 -9.33 -12.51
CA ASP A 22 6.66 -10.04 -12.26
C ASP A 22 6.27 -9.88 -10.77
N ASN A 23 5.05 -10.29 -10.43
CA ASN A 23 4.49 -10.20 -9.07
C ASN A 23 4.67 -11.50 -8.27
N ASP A 24 5.39 -12.49 -8.81
CA ASP A 24 5.56 -13.79 -8.17
C ASP A 24 6.92 -13.94 -7.50
N PHE A 25 7.95 -13.33 -8.05
CA PHE A 25 9.34 -13.54 -7.63
C PHE A 25 9.55 -13.26 -6.14
N TYR A 26 9.16 -12.08 -5.66
CA TYR A 26 9.34 -11.70 -4.26
C TYR A 26 8.22 -12.16 -3.35
N LEU A 27 7.20 -12.82 -3.89
CA LEU A 27 6.13 -13.40 -3.09
C LEU A 27 6.66 -14.47 -2.12
N HIS A 28 7.72 -15.17 -2.52
CA HIS A 28 8.33 -16.24 -1.73
C HIS A 28 9.87 -16.15 -1.69
N ARG A 29 10.42 -14.94 -1.75
CA ARG A 29 11.86 -14.71 -1.64
C ARG A 29 12.19 -13.51 -0.76
N THR A 30 13.30 -13.64 -0.05
CA THR A 30 13.86 -12.52 0.74
C THR A 30 14.37 -11.41 -0.17
N PHE A 31 14.66 -10.26 0.43
CA PHE A 31 15.36 -9.16 -0.24
C PHE A 31 16.66 -9.63 -0.93
N GLU A 32 17.36 -10.60 -0.34
CA GLU A 32 18.57 -11.20 -0.89
C GLU A 32 18.31 -12.31 -1.93
N LYS A 33 17.07 -12.48 -2.36
CA LYS A 33 16.61 -13.43 -3.38
C LYS A 33 16.70 -14.90 -2.96
N GLN A 34 16.74 -15.16 -1.66
CA GLN A 34 16.69 -16.53 -1.13
C GLN A 34 15.24 -16.95 -0.90
N ASP A 35 14.97 -18.23 -1.07
CA ASP A 35 13.61 -18.76 -0.84
C ASP A 35 13.19 -18.55 0.62
N ASN A 36 12.01 -17.97 0.81
CA ASN A 36 11.41 -17.72 2.11
C ASN A 36 9.91 -17.55 1.97
N PHE A 37 9.15 -18.25 2.80
CA PHE A 37 7.68 -18.22 2.75
C PHE A 37 7.09 -16.81 2.96
N ALA A 38 7.71 -16.01 3.81
CA ALA A 38 7.23 -14.66 4.11
C ALA A 38 7.40 -13.68 2.94
N GLY A 39 8.32 -13.95 2.04
CA GLY A 39 8.61 -13.06 0.92
C GLY A 39 9.20 -11.72 1.34
N THR A 40 9.05 -10.74 0.46
CA THR A 40 9.46 -9.34 0.69
C THR A 40 8.30 -8.43 0.27
N ILE A 41 8.20 -7.25 0.88
CA ILE A 41 7.26 -6.22 0.43
C ILE A 41 7.67 -5.76 -0.97
N PHE A 42 6.74 -5.74 -1.92
CA PHE A 42 7.08 -5.38 -3.31
C PHE A 42 5.99 -4.54 -3.98
N THR A 43 6.41 -3.71 -4.92
CA THR A 43 5.50 -2.93 -5.76
C THR A 43 5.04 -3.76 -6.96
N ASP A 44 3.84 -3.48 -7.46
CA ASP A 44 3.32 -4.14 -8.65
C ASP A 44 4.30 -4.02 -9.82
N CYS A 45 4.49 -5.11 -10.55
CA CYS A 45 5.46 -5.18 -11.65
C CYS A 45 5.16 -4.19 -12.78
N GLN A 46 3.93 -3.75 -12.92
CA GLN A 46 3.51 -2.76 -13.90
C GLN A 46 3.66 -1.31 -13.42
N ASN A 47 3.95 -1.10 -12.14
CA ASN A 47 4.25 0.22 -11.61
C ASN A 47 5.70 0.64 -11.91
N LYS A 48 5.94 1.94 -11.94
CA LYS A 48 7.30 2.49 -12.01
C LYS A 48 8.02 2.27 -10.69
N ARG A 49 9.32 1.98 -10.77
CA ARG A 49 10.15 1.71 -9.59
C ARG A 49 10.35 2.92 -8.67
N ASN A 50 10.15 4.12 -9.18
CA ASN A 50 10.42 5.37 -8.46
C ASN A 50 9.18 5.96 -7.79
N LEU A 51 8.11 5.20 -7.63
CA LEU A 51 6.82 5.68 -7.12
C LEU A 51 6.22 6.82 -7.95
N GLY A 52 6.59 6.88 -9.24
CA GLY A 52 6.19 7.98 -10.12
C GLY A 52 4.78 7.88 -10.69
N ASP A 53 4.13 6.72 -10.56
CA ASP A 53 2.75 6.55 -10.98
C ASP A 53 1.78 7.26 -10.03
N SER A 54 0.58 7.56 -10.51
CA SER A 54 -0.45 8.19 -9.68
C SER A 54 -1.08 7.21 -8.67
N ASN A 55 -1.04 5.91 -8.95
CA ASN A 55 -1.37 4.86 -7.97
C ASN A 55 -0.29 3.78 -8.02
N THR A 56 0.43 3.61 -6.91
CA THR A 56 1.41 2.53 -6.76
C THR A 56 0.85 1.47 -5.81
N ILE A 57 0.75 0.24 -6.30
CA ILE A 57 0.25 -0.89 -5.53
C ILE A 57 1.42 -1.60 -4.86
N ILE A 58 1.31 -1.83 -3.57
CA ILE A 58 2.35 -2.42 -2.73
C ILE A 58 1.77 -3.66 -2.05
N TYR A 59 2.41 -4.80 -2.28
CA TYR A 59 1.98 -6.10 -1.76
C TYR A 59 2.85 -6.59 -0.61
N GLY A 60 2.22 -7.30 0.32
CA GLY A 60 2.91 -8.01 1.38
C GLY A 60 2.06 -9.16 1.91
N HIS A 61 2.70 -10.23 2.38
CA HIS A 61 2.00 -11.38 2.95
C HIS A 61 1.24 -11.02 4.23
N ASN A 62 0.10 -11.68 4.42
CA ASN A 62 -0.65 -11.68 5.67
C ASN A 62 -0.19 -12.85 6.54
N MET A 63 0.94 -12.67 7.22
CA MET A 63 1.52 -13.72 8.06
C MET A 63 0.73 -13.91 9.36
N LYS A 64 0.51 -15.16 9.75
CA LYS A 64 -0.19 -15.50 10.99
C LYS A 64 0.52 -14.99 12.24
N ASN A 65 1.84 -14.90 12.20
CA ASN A 65 2.66 -14.35 13.31
C ASN A 65 2.65 -12.81 13.36
N GLY A 66 1.91 -12.16 12.49
CA GLY A 66 1.81 -10.69 12.43
C GLY A 66 2.93 -10.00 11.65
N SER A 67 3.90 -10.73 11.11
CA SER A 67 4.95 -10.12 10.29
C SER A 67 4.44 -9.73 8.90
N MET A 68 5.27 -9.03 8.15
CA MET A 68 4.95 -8.48 6.84
C MET A 68 3.72 -7.58 6.91
N PHE A 69 2.66 -7.82 6.13
CA PHE A 69 1.40 -7.07 6.23
C PHE A 69 0.35 -7.75 7.12
N GLY A 70 0.77 -8.73 7.93
CA GLY A 70 -0.14 -9.43 8.83
C GLY A 70 -0.85 -8.52 9.84
N GLN A 71 -0.22 -7.38 10.21
CA GLN A 71 -0.83 -6.42 11.14
C GLN A 71 -1.73 -5.38 10.46
N LEU A 72 -1.76 -5.25 9.14
CA LEU A 72 -2.57 -4.22 8.46
C LEU A 72 -4.05 -4.28 8.87
N LYS A 73 -4.57 -5.47 9.10
CA LYS A 73 -5.96 -5.66 9.56
C LYS A 73 -6.27 -5.00 10.90
N GLN A 74 -5.26 -4.62 11.69
CA GLN A 74 -5.47 -3.87 12.93
C GLN A 74 -6.07 -2.48 12.67
N PHE A 75 -5.97 -1.95 11.47
CA PHE A 75 -6.69 -0.74 11.08
C PHE A 75 -8.22 -0.90 11.10
N LYS A 76 -8.75 -2.12 11.20
CA LYS A 76 -10.17 -2.34 11.47
C LYS A 76 -10.58 -1.84 12.86
N LEU A 77 -9.63 -1.69 13.77
CA LEU A 77 -9.85 -1.19 15.13
C LEU A 77 -9.68 0.34 15.12
N PRO A 78 -10.68 1.12 15.58
CA PRO A 78 -10.60 2.58 15.59
C PRO A 78 -9.38 3.16 16.31
N GLU A 79 -8.94 2.51 17.38
CA GLU A 79 -7.77 2.93 18.14
C GLU A 79 -6.46 2.89 17.35
N THR A 80 -6.37 2.08 16.31
CA THR A 80 -5.15 1.99 15.51
C THR A 80 -4.91 3.26 14.70
N ILE A 81 -5.92 3.72 13.96
CA ILE A 81 -5.80 4.95 13.16
C ILE A 81 -5.65 6.20 14.04
N GLN A 82 -6.16 6.13 15.28
CA GLN A 82 -6.00 7.22 16.26
C GLN A 82 -4.55 7.40 16.72
N LYS A 83 -3.73 6.36 16.67
CA LYS A 83 -2.28 6.46 16.98
C LYS A 83 -1.55 7.27 15.95
N SER A 84 -1.81 7.03 14.68
CA SER A 84 -1.29 7.77 13.54
C SER A 84 -2.02 7.38 12.26
N LYS A 85 -2.15 8.34 11.35
CA LYS A 85 -2.69 8.14 10.00
C LYS A 85 -1.60 8.20 8.92
N TYR A 86 -0.32 8.16 9.31
CA TYR A 86 0.78 8.37 8.37
C TYR A 86 1.55 7.10 8.05
N ILE A 87 1.92 7.00 6.77
CA ILE A 87 2.82 5.99 6.23
C ILE A 87 4.01 6.73 5.61
N TRP A 88 5.21 6.22 5.82
CA TRP A 88 6.43 6.79 5.27
C TRP A 88 7.08 5.82 4.30
N ILE A 89 7.60 6.35 3.22
CA ILE A 89 8.47 5.62 2.31
C ILE A 89 9.75 6.43 2.11
N LEU A 90 10.85 5.86 2.55
CA LEU A 90 12.18 6.46 2.40
C LEU A 90 12.81 5.87 1.14
N THR A 91 12.96 6.67 0.10
CA THR A 91 13.66 6.28 -1.12
C THR A 91 15.08 6.82 -1.11
N PRO A 92 15.95 6.39 -2.04
CA PRO A 92 17.28 7.00 -2.16
C PRO A 92 17.27 8.51 -2.43
N ASP A 93 16.18 9.03 -3.03
CA ASP A 93 16.10 10.41 -3.49
C ASP A 93 15.28 11.32 -2.58
N GLU A 94 14.29 10.77 -1.86
CA GLU A 94 13.38 11.59 -1.06
C GLU A 94 12.74 10.82 0.09
N VAL A 95 12.25 11.56 1.07
CA VAL A 95 11.38 11.04 2.14
C VAL A 95 9.94 11.37 1.78
N CYS A 96 9.15 10.32 1.55
CA CYS A 96 7.74 10.47 1.17
C CYS A 96 6.84 10.21 2.37
N LYS A 97 5.94 11.14 2.66
CA LYS A 97 4.89 11.01 3.67
C LYS A 97 3.55 10.83 3.00
N TYR A 98 2.77 9.86 3.47
CA TYR A 98 1.43 9.58 2.96
C TYR A 98 0.43 9.61 4.10
N GLU A 99 -0.75 10.17 3.84
CA GLU A 99 -1.86 10.22 4.80
C GLU A 99 -2.92 9.20 4.39
N ILE A 100 -3.28 8.31 5.29
CA ILE A 100 -4.32 7.28 5.07
C ILE A 100 -5.67 7.97 4.87
N PHE A 101 -6.35 7.61 3.79
CA PHE A 101 -7.68 8.13 3.48
C PHE A 101 -8.75 7.04 3.33
N SER A 102 -8.37 5.76 3.22
CA SER A 102 -9.32 4.67 3.06
C SER A 102 -8.74 3.34 3.51
N CYS A 103 -9.51 2.62 4.32
CA CYS A 103 -9.19 1.24 4.74
C CYS A 103 -10.45 0.38 4.55
N TYR A 104 -10.32 -0.73 3.85
CA TYR A 104 -11.45 -1.62 3.56
C TYR A 104 -10.98 -2.99 3.08
N THR A 105 -11.93 -3.92 2.95
CA THR A 105 -11.70 -5.22 2.34
C THR A 105 -12.06 -5.15 0.86
N ALA A 106 -11.11 -5.45 -0.02
CA ALA A 106 -11.29 -5.43 -1.47
C ALA A 106 -11.40 -6.85 -2.02
N GLU A 107 -12.17 -7.02 -3.09
CA GLU A 107 -12.15 -8.25 -3.87
C GLU A 107 -10.89 -8.30 -4.75
N VAL A 108 -10.36 -9.50 -4.92
CA VAL A 108 -9.24 -9.76 -5.82
C VAL A 108 -9.61 -9.35 -7.24
N GLY A 109 -8.75 -8.57 -7.89
CA GLY A 109 -8.98 -8.12 -9.26
C GLY A 109 -10.04 -7.02 -9.41
N SER A 110 -10.50 -6.43 -8.30
CA SER A 110 -11.46 -5.31 -8.34
C SER A 110 -10.82 -4.00 -8.82
N ASP A 111 -11.63 -2.97 -8.95
CA ASP A 111 -11.20 -1.62 -9.36
C ASP A 111 -10.19 -0.98 -8.39
N THR A 112 -10.06 -1.50 -7.16
CA THR A 112 -9.01 -1.12 -6.21
C THR A 112 -7.61 -1.19 -6.84
N TYR A 113 -7.38 -2.16 -7.71
CA TYR A 113 -6.08 -2.45 -8.33
C TYR A 113 -5.88 -1.76 -9.68
N THR A 114 -6.66 -0.73 -9.97
CA THR A 114 -6.51 0.06 -11.20
C THR A 114 -5.14 0.74 -11.24
N LEU A 115 -4.41 0.50 -12.33
CA LEU A 115 -3.12 1.14 -12.57
C LEU A 115 -3.34 2.53 -13.17
N ILE A 116 -2.90 3.57 -12.46
CA ILE A 116 -3.00 4.95 -12.93
C ILE A 116 -1.59 5.49 -13.07
N LYS A 117 -1.17 5.69 -14.31
CA LYS A 117 0.23 5.95 -14.66
C LYS A 117 0.64 7.41 -14.50
N GLY A 118 -0.29 8.34 -14.58
CA GLY A 118 0.04 9.75 -14.54
C GLY A 118 -1.09 10.63 -14.05
N PRO A 119 -0.81 11.93 -13.90
CA PRO A 119 -1.78 12.91 -13.42
C PRO A 119 -3.01 13.00 -14.33
N GLY A 120 -4.14 13.36 -13.75
CA GLY A 120 -5.36 13.62 -14.49
C GLY A 120 -6.62 13.35 -13.69
N LYS A 121 -7.76 13.57 -14.33
CA LYS A 121 -9.08 13.34 -13.74
C LYS A 121 -9.30 11.87 -13.35
N GLY A 122 -8.67 10.94 -14.06
CA GLY A 122 -8.75 9.51 -13.73
C GLY A 122 -8.29 9.19 -12.32
N LEU A 123 -7.24 9.88 -11.85
CA LEU A 123 -6.81 9.73 -10.45
C LEU A 123 -7.89 10.23 -9.49
N VAL A 124 -8.43 11.42 -9.73
CA VAL A 124 -9.42 12.03 -8.83
C VAL A 124 -10.67 11.13 -8.74
N GLU A 125 -11.18 10.68 -9.86
CA GLU A 125 -12.35 9.76 -9.92
C GLU A 125 -12.06 8.46 -9.16
N TYR A 126 -10.88 7.88 -9.38
CA TYR A 126 -10.44 6.68 -8.68
C TYR A 126 -10.35 6.92 -7.17
N ALA A 127 -9.66 7.95 -6.74
CA ALA A 127 -9.43 8.25 -5.32
C ALA A 127 -10.75 8.54 -4.58
N GLU A 128 -11.68 9.28 -5.20
CA GLU A 128 -13.01 9.52 -4.64
C GLU A 128 -13.80 8.22 -4.48
N LYS A 129 -13.74 7.35 -5.48
CA LYS A 129 -14.39 6.04 -5.45
C LYS A 129 -13.80 5.15 -4.34
N MET A 130 -12.48 5.15 -4.19
CA MET A 130 -11.80 4.37 -3.14
C MET A 130 -12.08 4.95 -1.75
N GLN A 131 -12.13 6.27 -1.61
CA GLN A 131 -12.51 6.93 -0.37
C GLN A 131 -13.93 6.55 0.07
N ALA A 132 -14.85 6.40 -0.86
CA ALA A 132 -16.22 5.97 -0.58
C ALA A 132 -16.31 4.53 -0.04
N LYS A 133 -15.27 3.70 -0.26
CA LYS A 133 -15.19 2.32 0.27
C LYS A 133 -14.68 2.25 1.70
N ASP A 134 -14.19 3.35 2.27
CA ASP A 134 -13.63 3.37 3.62
C ASP A 134 -14.64 2.87 4.65
N THR A 135 -14.18 2.00 5.55
CA THR A 135 -14.99 1.42 6.62
C THR A 135 -14.71 2.03 7.99
N LEU A 136 -13.76 2.96 8.10
CA LEU A 136 -13.36 3.57 9.36
C LEU A 136 -14.06 4.90 9.64
N GLY A 137 -14.81 5.43 8.69
CA GLY A 137 -15.45 6.74 8.81
C GLY A 137 -14.44 7.89 8.85
N LEU A 138 -13.36 7.77 8.10
CA LEU A 138 -12.34 8.81 8.03
C LEU A 138 -12.92 10.09 7.41
N THR A 139 -12.37 11.23 7.85
CA THR A 139 -12.75 12.53 7.29
C THR A 139 -12.48 12.56 5.79
N ARG A 140 -13.51 12.91 5.01
CA ARG A 140 -13.38 13.04 3.56
C ARG A 140 -12.45 14.19 3.22
N ARG A 141 -11.65 13.98 2.17
CA ARG A 141 -10.76 14.99 1.61
C ARG A 141 -11.02 15.18 0.13
N GLU A 142 -10.59 16.30 -0.40
CA GLU A 142 -10.53 16.52 -1.85
C GLU A 142 -9.20 16.01 -2.40
N PHE A 143 -9.22 15.56 -3.67
CA PHE A 143 -8.02 15.09 -4.37
C PHE A 143 -7.72 16.01 -5.54
N ASP A 144 -6.43 16.25 -5.76
CA ASP A 144 -5.90 17.01 -6.90
C ASP A 144 -5.49 16.03 -8.02
N VAL A 145 -5.56 16.50 -9.27
CA VAL A 145 -5.18 15.69 -10.44
C VAL A 145 -3.73 15.22 -10.40
N LYS A 146 -2.86 15.90 -9.64
CA LYS A 146 -1.44 15.57 -9.48
C LYS A 146 -1.13 14.75 -8.24
N ASP A 147 -2.14 14.42 -7.43
CA ASP A 147 -1.93 13.62 -6.24
C ASP A 147 -1.35 12.24 -6.59
N LYS A 148 -0.60 11.69 -5.66
CA LYS A 148 -0.05 10.35 -5.75
C LYS A 148 -0.57 9.50 -4.61
N VAL A 149 -1.11 8.35 -4.96
CA VAL A 149 -1.72 7.39 -4.04
C VAL A 149 -0.87 6.14 -3.96
N ILE A 150 -0.81 5.55 -2.79
CA ILE A 150 -0.32 4.19 -2.60
C ILE A 150 -1.47 3.30 -2.11
N THR A 151 -1.46 2.06 -2.56
CA THR A 151 -2.41 1.02 -2.14
C THR A 151 -1.63 -0.12 -1.52
N LEU A 152 -1.68 -0.24 -0.19
CA LEU A 152 -1.10 -1.38 0.52
C LEU A 152 -2.12 -2.52 0.49
N SER A 153 -1.72 -3.68 -0.01
CA SER A 153 -2.58 -4.85 -0.13
C SER A 153 -1.93 -6.07 0.49
N THR A 154 -2.69 -6.78 1.32
CA THR A 154 -2.27 -8.10 1.79
C THR A 154 -2.22 -9.07 0.61
N CYS A 155 -1.25 -9.98 0.65
CA CYS A 155 -1.05 -10.98 -0.39
C CYS A 155 -1.25 -12.37 0.23
N THR A 156 -2.46 -12.90 0.19
CA THR A 156 -2.79 -14.20 0.75
C THR A 156 -3.28 -15.14 -0.35
N GLY A 157 -2.63 -16.29 -0.50
CA GLY A 157 -2.77 -17.23 -1.61
C GLY A 157 -4.17 -17.43 -2.21
N ASN A 158 -5.11 -18.04 -1.50
CA ASN A 158 -6.38 -18.49 -2.07
C ASN A 158 -7.63 -17.73 -1.59
N GLU A 159 -7.46 -16.62 -0.90
CA GLU A 159 -8.59 -15.84 -0.44
C GLU A 159 -9.18 -14.98 -1.56
N ALA A 160 -10.51 -14.88 -1.61
CA ALA A 160 -11.22 -14.05 -2.58
C ALA A 160 -11.07 -12.54 -2.30
N THR A 161 -10.64 -12.19 -1.11
CA THR A 161 -10.53 -10.80 -0.66
C THR A 161 -9.14 -10.49 -0.11
N ARG A 162 -8.85 -9.17 -0.10
CA ARG A 162 -7.62 -8.60 0.46
C ARG A 162 -7.98 -7.44 1.36
N TYR A 163 -7.27 -7.30 2.48
CA TYR A 163 -7.37 -6.06 3.25
C TYR A 163 -6.46 -5.00 2.63
N VAL A 164 -7.01 -3.81 2.40
CA VAL A 164 -6.27 -2.72 1.78
C VAL A 164 -6.27 -1.47 2.65
N VAL A 165 -5.15 -0.76 2.60
CA VAL A 165 -4.96 0.56 3.21
C VAL A 165 -4.46 1.48 2.12
N GLN A 166 -5.20 2.55 1.86
CA GLN A 166 -4.84 3.53 0.83
C GLN A 166 -4.48 4.87 1.45
N ALA A 167 -3.44 5.47 0.92
CA ALA A 167 -2.92 6.74 1.43
C ALA A 167 -2.50 7.65 0.27
N VAL A 168 -2.57 8.95 0.50
CA VAL A 168 -2.19 9.98 -0.47
C VAL A 168 -0.97 10.73 0.00
N LYS A 169 -0.04 11.01 -0.91
CA LYS A 169 1.19 11.75 -0.60
C LYS A 169 0.86 13.14 -0.12
N VAL A 170 1.48 13.55 0.97
CA VAL A 170 1.38 14.88 1.58
C VAL A 170 2.78 15.45 1.82
N GLU A 171 2.86 16.72 2.19
CA GLU A 171 4.14 17.32 2.59
C GLU A 171 4.69 16.63 3.85
N PRO A 172 5.97 16.28 3.85
CA PRO A 172 6.60 15.61 4.97
C PRO A 172 6.70 16.46 6.23
#